data_f4c910c0e212b6846950c9e86fdc5844
#
_entry.id   f4c910c0e212b6846950c9e86fdc5844
#
_cell.length_a   1.000
_cell.length_b   1.000
_cell.length_c   1.000
_cell.angle_alpha   90.00
_cell.angle_beta   90.00
_cell.angle_gamma   90.00
#
_symmetry.space_group_name_H-M   'P 1'
#
loop_
_entity.id
_entity.type
_entity.pdbx_description
1 polymer ?
#
loop_
_entity_poly.entity_id
_entity_poly.type
_entity_poly.pdbx_seq_one_letter_code
_entity_poly.pdbx_strand_id
1 'polypeptide(L)'
;METVTFALTPHTSAIIVQRRRYVDAILRPMETKEQLRSRVLARRDALPEDVRTRKSAAICTRLERVLADAFADAGGGAGPDAGVQEAPTVAVFASMRSEVDTQLFVESAYARGWRVCFPCMVREGREDGMPGESDTPSRMAFYRVEREQLEEARAGFLGAPLRCLACAALERDGFHPVAPDELDAVVVPLVAFDDAGRRLGYGGGNYDQLLPCLRADAVVVGVAFDEQRVEAVPCEPHDVPLPRVVSG
;
A
#
# COMPACT_ATOMS: atom_id res chain seq x y z
N MET A 1 -1.10 52.69 48.17
CA MET A 1 -0.57 51.62 47.28
C MET A 1 -1.45 51.61 46.07
N GLU A 2 -1.03 52.28 44.98
CA GLU A 2 -1.81 52.33 43.74
C GLU A 2 -1.43 51.11 42.89
N THR A 3 -2.42 50.34 42.52
CA THR A 3 -2.24 49.18 41.65
C THR A 3 -2.23 49.67 40.21
N VAL A 4 -1.06 49.67 39.55
CA VAL A 4 -0.94 50.01 38.14
C VAL A 4 -1.37 48.81 37.30
N THR A 5 -2.54 48.93 36.71
CA THR A 5 -3.04 47.93 35.76
C THR A 5 -2.58 48.32 34.35
N PHE A 6 -1.62 47.57 33.80
CA PHE A 6 -1.19 47.72 32.40
C PHE A 6 -2.22 47.04 31.48
N ALA A 7 -2.98 47.82 30.73
CA ALA A 7 -3.82 47.32 29.66
C ALA A 7 -2.94 47.03 28.43
N LEU A 8 -2.88 45.75 28.02
CA LEU A 8 -2.18 45.34 26.78
C LEU A 8 -2.94 45.89 25.56
N THR A 9 -2.22 46.55 24.67
CA THR A 9 -2.79 47.04 23.40
C THR A 9 -3.24 45.87 22.52
N PRO A 10 -4.24 46.02 21.62
CA PRO A 10 -4.72 44.97 20.74
C PRO A 10 -3.59 44.34 19.88
N HIS A 11 -2.60 45.09 19.49
CA HIS A 11 -1.43 44.62 18.76
C HIS A 11 -0.54 43.66 19.57
N THR A 12 -0.33 43.98 20.85
CA THR A 12 0.49 43.18 21.76
C THR A 12 -0.20 41.83 22.05
N SER A 13 -1.52 41.84 22.20
CA SER A 13 -2.33 40.62 22.38
C SER A 13 -2.28 39.69 21.17
N ALA A 14 -2.34 40.24 19.94
CA ALA A 14 -2.22 39.44 18.70
C ALA A 14 -0.85 38.77 18.57
N ILE A 15 0.23 39.47 18.88
CA ILE A 15 1.60 38.92 18.84
C ILE A 15 1.79 37.82 19.88
N ILE A 16 1.24 37.97 21.07
CA ILE A 16 1.32 36.96 22.13
C ILE A 16 0.54 35.72 21.75
N VAL A 17 -0.65 35.85 21.17
CA VAL A 17 -1.47 34.71 20.67
C VAL A 17 -0.75 34.01 19.54
N GLN A 18 -0.15 34.74 18.60
CA GLN A 18 0.57 34.15 17.48
C GLN A 18 1.86 33.44 17.93
N ARG A 19 2.62 34.02 18.88
CA ARG A 19 3.77 33.35 19.52
C ARG A 19 3.36 32.10 20.29
N ARG A 20 2.25 32.14 21.03
CA ARG A 20 1.75 30.99 21.79
C ARG A 20 1.34 29.85 20.85
N ARG A 21 0.65 30.16 19.75
CA ARG A 21 0.32 29.17 18.70
C ARG A 21 1.58 28.58 18.06
N TYR A 22 2.62 29.40 17.84
CA TYR A 22 3.89 28.95 17.27
C TYR A 22 4.67 28.06 18.26
N VAL A 23 4.72 28.41 19.53
CA VAL A 23 5.34 27.61 20.58
C VAL A 23 4.57 26.33 20.83
N ASP A 24 3.23 26.37 20.86
CA ASP A 24 2.38 25.19 21.01
C ASP A 24 2.49 24.24 19.79
N ALA A 25 2.75 24.76 18.59
CA ALA A 25 3.01 23.97 17.40
C ALA A 25 4.40 23.29 17.45
N ILE A 26 5.41 23.95 18.01
CA ILE A 26 6.77 23.39 18.19
C ILE A 26 6.82 22.39 19.35
N LEU A 27 6.02 22.61 20.39
CA LEU A 27 5.98 21.77 21.59
C LEU A 27 4.94 20.63 21.52
N ARG A 28 4.18 20.50 20.41
CA ARG A 28 3.36 19.30 20.23
C ARG A 28 4.29 18.10 20.17
N PRO A 29 4.18 17.13 21.10
CA PRO A 29 4.90 15.89 20.95
C PRO A 29 4.54 15.31 19.58
N MET A 30 5.56 14.98 18.79
CA MET A 30 5.32 14.37 17.48
C MET A 30 4.46 13.14 17.67
N GLU A 31 3.35 13.05 16.95
CA GLU A 31 2.46 11.91 16.98
C GLU A 31 3.26 10.65 16.63
N THR A 32 3.18 9.62 17.44
CA THR A 32 3.87 8.35 17.15
C THR A 32 3.24 7.63 15.96
N LYS A 33 3.98 6.73 15.29
CA LYS A 33 3.44 5.88 14.22
C LYS A 33 2.17 5.12 14.65
N GLU A 34 2.11 4.68 15.92
CA GLU A 34 0.97 3.96 16.47
C GLU A 34 -0.26 4.86 16.66
N GLN A 35 -0.08 6.05 17.23
CA GLN A 35 -1.15 7.03 17.40
C GLN A 35 -1.72 7.49 16.05
N LEU A 36 -0.83 7.79 15.09
CA LEU A 36 -1.22 8.15 13.73
C LEU A 36 -2.01 7.03 13.07
N ARG A 37 -1.54 5.78 13.18
CA ARG A 37 -2.23 4.61 12.63
C ARG A 37 -3.63 4.47 13.20
N SER A 38 -3.78 4.52 14.52
CA SER A 38 -5.08 4.40 15.19
C SER A 38 -6.05 5.50 14.75
N ARG A 39 -5.59 6.74 14.69
CA ARG A 39 -6.39 7.89 14.27
C ARG A 39 -6.85 7.80 12.82
N VAL A 40 -5.96 7.42 11.91
CA VAL A 40 -6.30 7.36 10.48
C VAL A 40 -7.17 6.14 10.17
N LEU A 41 -6.94 4.99 10.81
CA LEU A 41 -7.80 3.82 10.70
C LEU A 41 -9.22 4.16 11.17
N ALA A 42 -9.39 4.80 12.32
CA ALA A 42 -10.70 5.21 12.80
C ALA A 42 -11.41 6.14 11.81
N ARG A 43 -10.69 7.08 11.17
CA ARG A 43 -11.24 7.98 10.14
C ARG A 43 -11.66 7.22 8.88
N ARG A 44 -10.84 6.26 8.42
CA ARG A 44 -11.14 5.41 7.27
C ARG A 44 -12.33 4.49 7.54
N ASP A 45 -12.37 3.86 8.71
CA ASP A 45 -13.42 2.93 9.11
C ASP A 45 -14.78 3.63 9.29
N ALA A 46 -14.77 4.94 9.59
CA ALA A 46 -15.98 5.76 9.69
C ALA A 46 -16.60 6.13 8.33
N LEU A 47 -15.90 5.89 7.21
CA LEU A 47 -16.47 6.12 5.89
C LEU A 47 -17.64 5.17 5.62
N PRO A 48 -18.83 5.68 5.19
CA PRO A 48 -19.94 4.84 4.78
C PRO A 48 -19.54 3.87 3.65
N GLU A 49 -20.13 2.69 3.64
CA GLU A 49 -19.80 1.64 2.67
C GLU A 49 -20.01 2.10 1.22
N ASP A 50 -21.12 2.78 0.94
CA ASP A 50 -21.42 3.33 -0.39
C ASP A 50 -20.41 4.39 -0.84
N VAL A 51 -19.87 5.17 0.11
CA VAL A 51 -18.80 6.15 -0.15
C VAL A 51 -17.51 5.41 -0.48
N ARG A 52 -17.12 4.40 0.32
CA ARG A 52 -15.92 3.60 0.06
C ARG A 52 -16.00 2.91 -1.30
N THR A 53 -17.14 2.33 -1.66
CA THR A 53 -17.36 1.66 -2.94
C THR A 53 -17.17 2.63 -4.12
N ARG A 54 -17.79 3.81 -4.07
CA ARG A 54 -17.61 4.83 -5.14
C ARG A 54 -16.18 5.32 -5.25
N LYS A 55 -15.53 5.61 -4.11
CA LYS A 55 -14.14 6.04 -4.07
C LYS A 55 -13.19 4.95 -4.59
N SER A 56 -13.40 3.70 -4.18
CA SER A 56 -12.61 2.56 -4.66
C SER A 56 -12.71 2.41 -6.19
N ALA A 57 -13.91 2.50 -6.76
CA ALA A 57 -14.09 2.45 -8.20
C ALA A 57 -13.34 3.58 -8.94
N ALA A 58 -13.39 4.81 -8.43
CA ALA A 58 -12.67 5.94 -8.99
C ALA A 58 -11.14 5.78 -8.87
N ILE A 59 -10.66 5.23 -7.74
CA ILE A 59 -9.24 4.92 -7.53
C ILE A 59 -8.79 3.83 -8.50
N CYS A 60 -9.54 2.73 -8.63
CA CYS A 60 -9.23 1.63 -9.55
C CYS A 60 -9.12 2.12 -11.00
N THR A 61 -10.06 2.96 -11.45
CA THR A 61 -10.02 3.54 -12.81
C THR A 61 -8.77 4.40 -13.03
N ARG A 62 -8.36 5.20 -12.04
CA ARG A 62 -7.14 6.02 -12.13
C ARG A 62 -5.88 5.15 -12.08
N LEU A 63 -5.85 4.15 -11.20
CA LEU A 63 -4.75 3.20 -11.08
C LEU A 63 -4.52 2.46 -12.40
N GLU A 64 -5.58 1.91 -12.99
CA GLU A 64 -5.54 1.25 -14.30
C GLU A 64 -4.91 2.14 -15.37
N ARG A 65 -5.35 3.41 -15.47
CA ARG A 65 -4.79 4.35 -16.42
C ARG A 65 -3.31 4.59 -16.19
N VAL A 66 -2.91 4.84 -14.93
CA VAL A 66 -1.50 5.07 -14.57
C VAL A 66 -0.61 3.90 -14.99
N LEU A 67 -1.05 2.67 -14.78
CA LEU A 67 -0.27 1.48 -15.15
C LEU A 67 -0.30 1.24 -16.67
N ALA A 68 -1.45 1.43 -17.32
CA ALA A 68 -1.55 1.29 -18.77
C ALA A 68 -0.67 2.29 -19.52
N ASP A 69 -0.64 3.55 -19.08
CA ASP A 69 0.23 4.58 -19.65
C ASP A 69 1.72 4.20 -19.45
N ALA A 70 2.10 3.78 -18.24
CA ALA A 70 3.47 3.38 -17.94
C ALA A 70 3.94 2.18 -18.78
N PHE A 71 3.08 1.17 -18.98
CA PHE A 71 3.42 0.01 -19.80
C PHE A 71 3.45 0.33 -21.30
N ALA A 72 2.64 1.25 -21.78
CA ALA A 72 2.70 1.74 -23.15
C ALA A 72 4.00 2.50 -23.43
N ASP A 73 4.46 3.32 -22.49
CA ASP A 73 5.72 4.06 -22.59
C ASP A 73 6.93 3.11 -22.61
N ALA A 74 6.90 2.06 -21.77
CA ALA A 74 7.95 1.04 -21.74
C ALA A 74 8.02 0.21 -23.05
N GLY A 75 6.88 -0.05 -23.71
CA GLY A 75 6.80 -0.77 -24.99
C GLY A 75 7.14 0.07 -26.22
N GLY A 76 7.09 1.38 -26.12
CA GLY A 76 7.32 2.30 -27.25
C GLY A 76 8.73 2.36 -27.82
N GLY A 77 9.72 1.72 -27.17
CA GLY A 77 11.11 1.64 -27.62
C GLY A 77 11.48 0.37 -28.39
N ALA A 78 10.54 -0.56 -28.56
CA ALA A 78 10.79 -1.83 -29.25
C ALA A 78 10.86 -1.62 -30.77
N GLY A 79 12.06 -1.82 -31.34
CA GLY A 79 12.27 -1.83 -32.79
C GLY A 79 11.53 -2.99 -33.48
N PRO A 80 11.53 -3.08 -34.82
CA PRO A 80 10.78 -4.08 -35.59
C PRO A 80 11.16 -5.54 -35.33
N ASP A 81 12.23 -5.80 -34.58
CA ASP A 81 12.70 -7.15 -34.17
C ASP A 81 12.38 -7.48 -32.68
N ALA A 82 11.56 -6.70 -32.00
CA ALA A 82 11.15 -7.02 -30.65
C ALA A 82 10.28 -8.29 -30.66
N GLY A 83 10.81 -9.36 -30.05
CA GLY A 83 10.06 -10.60 -29.82
C GLY A 83 8.72 -10.33 -29.13
N VAL A 84 7.86 -11.34 -29.03
CA VAL A 84 6.56 -11.25 -28.37
C VAL A 84 6.77 -10.65 -26.99
N GLN A 85 6.32 -9.40 -26.79
CA GLN A 85 6.44 -8.74 -25.49
C GLN A 85 5.57 -9.50 -24.50
N GLU A 86 6.16 -10.01 -23.43
CA GLU A 86 5.40 -10.69 -22.40
C GLU A 86 4.41 -9.75 -21.72
N ALA A 87 3.26 -10.30 -21.35
CA ALA A 87 2.25 -9.52 -20.65
C ALA A 87 2.78 -9.01 -19.31
N PRO A 88 2.50 -7.75 -18.93
CA PRO A 88 2.97 -7.20 -17.66
C PRO A 88 2.50 -8.00 -16.45
N THR A 89 3.37 -8.13 -15.46
CA THR A 89 3.10 -8.79 -14.19
C THR A 89 2.84 -7.76 -13.10
N VAL A 90 1.62 -7.72 -12.58
CA VAL A 90 1.16 -6.72 -11.61
C VAL A 90 0.88 -7.38 -10.27
N ALA A 91 1.57 -6.95 -9.23
CA ALA A 91 1.27 -7.33 -7.86
C ALA A 91 0.22 -6.39 -7.27
N VAL A 92 -0.86 -6.96 -6.73
CA VAL A 92 -1.94 -6.23 -6.07
C VAL A 92 -2.31 -6.93 -4.76
N PHE A 93 -2.64 -6.18 -3.72
CA PHE A 93 -3.07 -6.76 -2.44
C PHE A 93 -4.54 -7.20 -2.48
N ALA A 94 -4.86 -8.24 -1.72
CA ALA A 94 -6.24 -8.60 -1.42
C ALA A 94 -6.78 -7.65 -0.35
N SER A 95 -7.80 -6.87 -0.71
CA SER A 95 -8.35 -5.83 0.16
C SER A 95 -8.94 -6.41 1.45
N MET A 96 -8.60 -5.82 2.58
CA MET A 96 -9.08 -6.23 3.89
C MET A 96 -9.88 -5.11 4.55
N ARG A 97 -10.97 -5.49 5.25
CA ARG A 97 -11.76 -4.55 6.05
C ARG A 97 -12.23 -3.34 5.22
N SER A 98 -11.82 -2.14 5.65
CA SER A 98 -12.16 -0.85 5.04
C SER A 98 -11.09 -0.32 4.07
N GLU A 99 -10.21 -1.16 3.55
CA GLU A 99 -9.24 -0.76 2.52
C GLU A 99 -9.93 -0.39 1.20
N VAL A 100 -9.18 0.26 0.32
CA VAL A 100 -9.62 0.44 -1.07
C VAL A 100 -9.90 -0.93 -1.65
N ASP A 101 -11.12 -1.14 -2.15
CA ASP A 101 -11.49 -2.38 -2.83
C ASP A 101 -10.84 -2.40 -4.22
N THR A 102 -9.95 -3.36 -4.42
CA THR A 102 -9.15 -3.53 -5.65
C THR A 102 -9.78 -4.46 -6.66
N GLN A 103 -10.97 -5.02 -6.40
CA GLN A 103 -11.59 -6.02 -7.27
C GLN A 103 -11.78 -5.51 -8.70
N LEU A 104 -12.31 -4.29 -8.87
CA LEU A 104 -12.50 -3.70 -10.20
C LEU A 104 -11.18 -3.52 -10.97
N PHE A 105 -10.11 -3.19 -10.28
CA PHE A 105 -8.77 -3.12 -10.88
C PHE A 105 -8.29 -4.51 -11.30
N VAL A 106 -8.45 -5.53 -10.46
CA VAL A 106 -8.07 -6.92 -10.76
C VAL A 106 -8.81 -7.44 -11.99
N GLU A 107 -10.12 -7.21 -12.06
CA GLU A 107 -10.94 -7.58 -13.24
C GLU A 107 -10.46 -6.89 -14.52
N SER A 108 -10.14 -5.60 -14.44
CA SER A 108 -9.58 -4.83 -15.56
C SER A 108 -8.20 -5.33 -15.97
N ALA A 109 -7.33 -5.65 -15.01
CA ALA A 109 -6.00 -6.21 -15.28
C ALA A 109 -6.09 -7.53 -16.08
N TYR A 110 -6.96 -8.44 -15.66
CA TYR A 110 -7.21 -9.69 -16.41
C TYR A 110 -7.81 -9.40 -17.80
N ALA A 111 -8.74 -8.46 -17.92
CA ALA A 111 -9.33 -8.10 -19.22
C ALA A 111 -8.30 -7.54 -20.20
N ARG A 112 -7.22 -6.93 -19.70
CA ARG A 112 -6.07 -6.44 -20.48
C ARG A 112 -5.03 -7.54 -20.78
N GLY A 113 -5.23 -8.75 -20.26
CA GLY A 113 -4.26 -9.83 -20.38
C GLY A 113 -3.04 -9.69 -19.47
N TRP A 114 -3.08 -8.83 -18.45
CA TRP A 114 -1.99 -8.72 -17.49
C TRP A 114 -1.95 -9.94 -16.57
N ARG A 115 -0.75 -10.32 -16.15
CA ARG A 115 -0.54 -11.36 -15.13
C ARG A 115 -0.74 -10.73 -13.75
N VAL A 116 -1.66 -11.28 -12.96
CA VAL A 116 -1.98 -10.74 -11.63
C VAL A 116 -1.40 -11.61 -10.54
N CYS A 117 -0.68 -10.97 -9.61
CA CYS A 117 -0.05 -11.62 -8.48
C CYS A 117 -0.56 -11.03 -7.16
N PHE A 118 -0.72 -11.88 -6.16
CA PHE A 118 -1.13 -11.44 -4.82
C PHE A 118 -0.09 -11.81 -3.77
N PRO A 119 0.10 -10.96 -2.74
CA PRO A 119 0.95 -11.27 -1.62
C PRO A 119 0.35 -12.38 -0.75
N CYS A 120 1.19 -13.26 -0.30
CA CYS A 120 0.89 -14.29 0.69
C CYS A 120 1.99 -14.33 1.73
N MET A 121 1.62 -14.46 3.01
CA MET A 121 2.60 -14.75 4.06
C MET A 121 2.95 -16.22 3.99
N VAL A 122 4.23 -16.52 3.81
CA VAL A 122 4.73 -17.89 3.66
C VAL A 122 5.87 -18.19 4.60
N ARG A 123 6.04 -19.48 4.87
CA ARG A 123 7.23 -20.05 5.49
C ARG A 123 7.70 -21.26 4.69
N GLU A 124 8.98 -21.51 4.70
CA GLU A 124 9.53 -22.75 4.21
C GLU A 124 9.07 -23.88 5.14
N GLY A 125 8.27 -24.81 4.60
CA GLY A 125 7.84 -26.01 5.32
C GLY A 125 8.90 -27.10 5.22
N ARG A 126 8.86 -28.08 6.16
CA ARG A 126 9.57 -29.35 5.93
C ARG A 126 8.90 -30.10 4.76
N GLU A 127 9.69 -30.84 4.00
CA GLU A 127 9.21 -31.63 2.86
C GLU A 127 8.11 -32.66 3.22
N ASP A 128 8.00 -33.01 4.51
CA ASP A 128 7.04 -33.97 5.05
C ASP A 128 5.63 -33.39 5.31
N GLY A 129 5.41 -32.08 5.08
CA GLY A 129 4.10 -31.43 5.23
C GLY A 129 3.58 -31.34 6.67
N MET A 130 4.34 -31.78 7.66
CA MET A 130 4.00 -31.65 9.06
C MET A 130 4.23 -30.22 9.55
N PRO A 131 3.36 -29.66 10.39
CA PRO A 131 3.59 -28.39 11.04
C PRO A 131 4.74 -28.57 12.05
N GLY A 132 5.98 -28.50 11.56
CA GLY A 132 7.15 -28.37 12.42
C GLY A 132 7.25 -26.95 12.92
N GLU A 133 7.72 -26.76 14.14
CA GLU A 133 8.31 -25.50 14.59
C GLU A 133 9.51 -25.21 13.69
N SER A 134 9.23 -24.59 12.53
CA SER A 134 10.28 -24.06 11.67
C SER A 134 10.71 -22.75 12.31
N ASP A 135 11.94 -22.67 12.78
CA ASP A 135 12.61 -21.42 13.18
C ASP A 135 12.73 -20.41 12.04
N THR A 136 12.27 -20.78 10.84
CA THR A 136 12.31 -19.90 9.66
C THR A 136 11.23 -18.81 9.80
N PRO A 137 11.63 -17.54 9.84
CA PRO A 137 10.66 -16.43 9.93
C PRO A 137 9.74 -16.44 8.71
N SER A 138 8.48 -16.07 8.93
CA SER A 138 7.56 -15.88 7.83
C SER A 138 7.97 -14.67 6.99
N ARG A 139 7.82 -14.77 5.68
CA ARG A 139 8.07 -13.68 4.73
C ARG A 139 6.87 -13.46 3.81
N MET A 140 6.75 -12.27 3.26
CA MET A 140 5.81 -12.01 2.19
C MET A 140 6.42 -12.48 0.86
N ALA A 141 5.63 -13.26 0.11
CA ALA A 141 5.97 -13.67 -1.25
C ALA A 141 4.76 -13.43 -2.16
N PHE A 142 4.99 -13.33 -3.45
CA PHE A 142 3.93 -13.11 -4.43
C PHE A 142 3.66 -14.40 -5.18
N TYR A 143 2.37 -14.66 -5.41
CA TYR A 143 1.93 -15.82 -6.18
C TYR A 143 1.02 -15.34 -7.29
N ARG A 144 1.27 -15.84 -8.50
CA ARG A 144 0.39 -15.64 -9.64
C ARG A 144 -0.91 -16.35 -9.39
N VAL A 145 -2.02 -15.67 -9.64
CA VAL A 145 -3.37 -16.22 -9.59
C VAL A 145 -3.99 -16.07 -10.97
N GLU A 146 -4.45 -17.15 -11.55
CA GLU A 146 -5.17 -17.11 -12.81
C GLU A 146 -6.63 -16.70 -12.55
N ARG A 147 -7.29 -16.14 -13.58
CA ARG A 147 -8.68 -15.69 -13.47
C ARG A 147 -9.60 -16.81 -12.97
N GLU A 148 -9.43 -18.01 -13.51
CA GLU A 148 -10.23 -19.18 -13.16
C GLU A 148 -10.02 -19.60 -11.70
N GLN A 149 -8.79 -19.50 -11.20
CA GLN A 149 -8.47 -19.77 -9.78
C GLN A 149 -9.15 -18.76 -8.84
N LEU A 150 -9.26 -17.50 -9.28
CA LEU A 150 -9.95 -16.46 -8.53
C LEU A 150 -11.47 -16.69 -8.52
N GLU A 151 -12.06 -16.96 -9.70
CA GLU A 151 -13.50 -17.18 -9.87
C GLU A 151 -13.98 -18.43 -9.12
N GLU A 152 -13.19 -19.50 -9.11
CA GLU A 152 -13.48 -20.75 -8.38
C GLU A 152 -13.15 -20.65 -6.88
N ALA A 153 -12.77 -19.49 -6.37
CA ALA A 153 -12.35 -19.25 -4.99
C ALA A 153 -11.25 -20.22 -4.49
N ARG A 154 -10.43 -20.77 -5.41
CA ARG A 154 -9.33 -21.68 -5.06
C ARG A 154 -8.19 -20.98 -4.35
N ALA A 155 -7.99 -19.71 -4.59
CA ALA A 155 -6.98 -18.89 -3.94
C ALA A 155 -7.39 -18.53 -2.50
N GLY A 156 -7.54 -19.51 -1.63
CA GLY A 156 -8.05 -19.35 -0.25
C GLY A 156 -7.24 -18.39 0.61
N PHE A 157 -5.97 -18.11 0.26
CA PHE A 157 -5.15 -17.11 0.94
C PHE A 157 -5.64 -15.68 0.71
N LEU A 158 -6.41 -15.39 -0.34
CA LEU A 158 -6.99 -14.08 -0.58
C LEU A 158 -8.06 -13.74 0.45
N GLY A 159 -8.79 -14.73 0.96
CA GLY A 159 -9.76 -14.55 2.05
C GLY A 159 -9.12 -14.39 3.44
N ALA A 160 -7.84 -14.74 3.57
CA ALA A 160 -7.08 -14.63 4.82
C ALA A 160 -5.63 -14.21 4.57
N PRO A 161 -5.38 -12.99 4.03
CA PRO A 161 -4.07 -12.56 3.53
C PRO A 161 -2.94 -12.56 4.57
N LEU A 162 -3.29 -12.52 5.86
CA LEU A 162 -2.32 -12.56 6.97
C LEU A 162 -2.03 -14.00 7.45
N ARG A 163 -2.74 -15.01 6.94
CA ARG A 163 -2.49 -16.40 7.28
C ARG A 163 -1.18 -16.85 6.63
N CYS A 164 -0.27 -17.38 7.45
CA CYS A 164 0.98 -17.94 6.95
C CYS A 164 0.75 -19.36 6.42
N LEU A 165 1.17 -19.62 5.18
CA LEU A 165 1.07 -20.89 4.50
C LEU A 165 2.46 -21.49 4.25
N ALA A 166 2.53 -22.79 4.04
CA ALA A 166 3.75 -23.45 3.57
C ALA A 166 3.90 -23.24 2.05
N CYS A 167 5.09 -22.88 1.57
CA CYS A 167 5.36 -22.72 0.14
C CYS A 167 4.95 -23.97 -0.66
N ALA A 168 5.36 -25.15 -0.18
CA ALA A 168 5.02 -26.44 -0.82
C ALA A 168 3.50 -26.71 -0.91
N ALA A 169 2.68 -26.14 -0.04
CA ALA A 169 1.22 -26.26 -0.13
C ALA A 169 0.67 -25.44 -1.30
N LEU A 170 1.13 -24.19 -1.46
CA LEU A 170 0.73 -23.32 -2.56
C LEU A 170 1.14 -23.89 -3.91
N GLU A 171 2.36 -24.42 -4.03
CA GLU A 171 2.86 -25.04 -5.27
C GLU A 171 2.05 -26.28 -5.65
N ARG A 172 1.69 -27.15 -4.68
CA ARG A 172 0.81 -28.30 -4.92
C ARG A 172 -0.59 -27.90 -5.38
N ASP A 173 -1.07 -26.75 -4.89
CA ASP A 173 -2.37 -26.21 -5.28
C ASP A 173 -2.32 -25.47 -6.63
N GLY A 174 -1.14 -25.48 -7.30
CA GLY A 174 -0.94 -24.91 -8.64
C GLY A 174 -0.68 -23.41 -8.65
N PHE A 175 -0.28 -22.83 -7.52
CA PHE A 175 0.15 -21.43 -7.48
C PHE A 175 1.66 -21.32 -7.71
N HIS A 176 2.05 -20.44 -8.62
CA HIS A 176 3.45 -20.23 -8.97
C HIS A 176 3.98 -18.97 -8.26
N PRO A 177 5.10 -19.09 -7.54
CA PRO A 177 5.74 -17.94 -6.94
C PRO A 177 6.29 -17.02 -8.03
N VAL A 178 6.27 -15.72 -7.76
CA VAL A 178 6.82 -14.67 -8.63
C VAL A 178 7.89 -13.92 -7.85
N ALA A 179 9.08 -13.85 -8.42
CA ALA A 179 10.18 -13.14 -7.80
C ALA A 179 9.97 -11.60 -7.88
N PRO A 180 10.52 -10.82 -6.94
CA PRO A 180 10.36 -9.36 -6.96
C PRO A 180 10.83 -8.69 -8.25
N ASP A 181 11.89 -9.22 -8.88
CA ASP A 181 12.45 -8.73 -10.13
C ASP A 181 11.64 -9.12 -11.37
N GLU A 182 10.62 -9.96 -11.23
CA GLU A 182 9.66 -10.28 -12.29
C GLU A 182 8.42 -9.37 -12.27
N LEU A 183 8.27 -8.52 -11.22
CA LEU A 183 7.15 -7.63 -11.08
C LEU A 183 7.36 -6.34 -11.91
N ASP A 184 6.47 -6.08 -12.85
CA ASP A 184 6.43 -4.84 -13.63
C ASP A 184 5.75 -3.71 -12.89
N ALA A 185 4.78 -4.04 -12.03
CA ALA A 185 4.14 -3.07 -11.15
C ALA A 185 3.76 -3.65 -9.80
N VAL A 186 3.77 -2.79 -8.76
CA VAL A 186 3.34 -3.14 -7.41
C VAL A 186 2.36 -2.10 -6.89
N VAL A 187 1.15 -2.54 -6.57
CA VAL A 187 0.10 -1.75 -5.92
C VAL A 187 0.22 -1.93 -4.42
N VAL A 188 0.54 -0.86 -3.71
CA VAL A 188 0.88 -0.87 -2.28
C VAL A 188 -0.29 -0.39 -1.43
N PRO A 189 -0.80 -1.21 -0.47
CA PRO A 189 -1.76 -0.74 0.52
C PRO A 189 -1.06 0.13 1.56
N LEU A 190 -1.78 1.08 2.13
CA LEU A 190 -1.26 1.94 3.17
C LEU A 190 -2.35 2.40 4.15
N VAL A 191 -1.94 2.76 5.35
CA VAL A 191 -2.82 3.33 6.38
C VAL A 191 -2.86 4.84 6.29
N ALA A 192 -1.70 5.49 6.14
CA ALA A 192 -1.59 6.94 5.99
C ALA A 192 -0.49 7.30 4.99
N PHE A 193 -0.60 8.47 4.36
CA PHE A 193 0.40 9.02 3.46
C PHE A 193 0.44 10.55 3.56
N ASP A 194 1.56 11.12 3.12
CA ASP A 194 1.73 12.56 2.99
C ASP A 194 2.21 12.96 1.57
N ASP A 195 2.29 14.27 1.34
CA ASP A 195 2.63 14.82 0.03
C ASP A 195 4.10 14.56 -0.40
N ALA A 196 4.95 14.12 0.53
CA ALA A 196 6.32 13.70 0.24
C ALA A 196 6.41 12.20 -0.14
N GLY A 197 5.27 11.49 -0.27
CA GLY A 197 5.23 10.07 -0.57
C GLY A 197 5.57 9.16 0.62
N ARG A 198 5.78 9.73 1.83
CA ARG A 198 6.00 8.94 3.02
C ARG A 198 4.72 8.21 3.38
N ARG A 199 4.84 6.94 3.75
CA ARG A 199 3.68 6.10 4.05
C ARG A 199 3.78 5.45 5.42
N LEU A 200 2.63 5.19 6.00
CA LEU A 200 2.47 4.35 7.18
C LEU A 200 1.67 3.10 6.79
N GLY A 201 2.25 1.93 6.97
CA GLY A 201 1.57 0.65 6.83
C GLY A 201 1.03 0.12 8.15
N TYR A 202 0.62 -1.15 8.16
CA TYR A 202 0.12 -1.84 9.38
C TYR A 202 1.20 -2.20 10.39
N GLY A 203 2.49 -2.01 10.07
CA GLY A 203 3.61 -2.24 10.99
C GLY A 203 4.40 -3.51 10.76
N GLY A 204 4.08 -4.30 9.74
CA GLY A 204 4.83 -5.54 9.42
C GLY A 204 6.13 -5.31 8.63
N GLY A 205 6.36 -4.12 8.07
CA GLY A 205 7.58 -3.80 7.30
C GLY A 205 7.73 -4.56 5.96
N ASN A 206 6.72 -5.35 5.56
CA ASN A 206 6.82 -6.23 4.40
C ASN A 206 7.11 -5.48 3.09
N TYR A 207 6.48 -4.33 2.87
CA TYR A 207 6.72 -3.52 1.67
C TYR A 207 8.04 -2.74 1.75
N ASP A 208 8.55 -2.40 2.94
CA ASP A 208 9.87 -1.78 3.10
C ASP A 208 10.99 -2.76 2.79
N GLN A 209 10.76 -4.06 3.01
CA GLN A 209 11.67 -5.13 2.61
C GLN A 209 11.55 -5.46 1.10
N LEU A 210 10.35 -5.38 0.53
CA LEU A 210 10.10 -5.69 -0.88
C LEU A 210 10.63 -4.62 -1.83
N LEU A 211 10.29 -3.35 -1.58
CA LEU A 211 10.51 -2.26 -2.54
C LEU A 211 11.96 -2.14 -3.01
N PRO A 212 12.99 -2.32 -2.14
CA PRO A 212 14.39 -2.32 -2.58
C PRO A 212 14.79 -3.51 -3.46
N CYS A 213 13.97 -4.58 -3.51
CA CYS A 213 14.25 -5.78 -4.31
C CYS A 213 13.62 -5.71 -5.71
N LEU A 214 12.83 -4.70 -5.99
CA LEU A 214 12.21 -4.50 -7.30
C LEU A 214 13.24 -4.00 -8.33
N ARG A 215 12.97 -4.25 -9.61
CA ARG A 215 13.70 -3.62 -10.69
C ARG A 215 13.52 -2.10 -10.64
N ALA A 216 14.52 -1.37 -11.13
CA ALA A 216 14.51 0.10 -11.10
C ALA A 216 13.38 0.72 -11.98
N ASP A 217 12.91 -0.01 -12.98
CA ASP A 217 11.86 0.36 -13.91
C ASP A 217 10.46 -0.13 -13.47
N ALA A 218 10.37 -0.91 -12.38
CA ALA A 218 9.09 -1.35 -11.85
C ALA A 218 8.25 -0.17 -11.36
N VAL A 219 6.97 -0.18 -11.73
CA VAL A 219 6.04 0.89 -11.36
C VAL A 219 5.46 0.65 -9.97
N VAL A 220 5.76 1.54 -9.02
CA VAL A 220 5.25 1.44 -7.65
C VAL A 220 4.18 2.50 -7.41
N VAL A 221 2.97 2.07 -7.04
CA VAL A 221 1.83 2.96 -6.80
C VAL A 221 1.13 2.60 -5.50
N GLY A 222 1.04 3.55 -4.57
CA GLY A 222 0.17 3.43 -3.41
C GLY A 222 -1.29 3.74 -3.76
N VAL A 223 -2.24 3.10 -3.08
CA VAL A 223 -3.66 3.44 -3.20
C VAL A 223 -4.27 3.72 -1.85
N ALA A 224 -5.09 4.78 -1.75
CA ALA A 224 -5.68 5.23 -0.50
C ALA A 224 -6.93 6.06 -0.74
N PHE A 225 -7.76 6.20 0.27
CA PHE A 225 -8.77 7.27 0.31
C PHE A 225 -8.11 8.60 0.71
N ASP A 226 -8.66 9.73 0.27
CA ASP A 226 -8.17 11.06 0.63
C ASP A 226 -8.16 11.28 2.15
N GLU A 227 -9.06 10.61 2.86
CA GLU A 227 -9.15 10.62 4.32
C GLU A 227 -7.92 10.00 5.01
N GLN A 228 -7.08 9.29 4.26
CA GLN A 228 -5.83 8.73 4.76
C GLN A 228 -4.63 9.69 4.59
N ARG A 229 -4.84 10.85 3.92
CA ARG A 229 -3.83 11.89 3.79
C ARG A 229 -3.61 12.60 5.13
N VAL A 230 -2.34 12.85 5.45
CA VAL A 230 -1.90 13.57 6.66
C VAL A 230 -0.85 14.61 6.29
N GLU A 231 -0.62 15.57 7.18
CA GLU A 231 0.38 16.62 6.98
C GLU A 231 1.81 16.06 6.92
N ALA A 232 2.13 15.12 7.83
CA ALA A 232 3.42 14.45 7.86
C ALA A 232 3.29 13.04 8.44
N VAL A 233 3.97 12.08 7.84
CA VAL A 233 4.13 10.72 8.35
C VAL A 233 5.46 10.63 9.08
N PRO A 234 5.50 10.19 10.36
CA PRO A 234 6.75 9.90 11.06
C PRO A 234 7.53 8.79 10.33
N CYS A 235 8.79 9.07 9.98
CA CYS A 235 9.64 8.16 9.22
C CYS A 235 10.87 7.74 10.00
N GLU A 236 11.34 6.55 9.71
CA GLU A 236 12.61 5.97 10.13
C GLU A 236 13.51 5.74 8.90
N PRO A 237 14.83 5.58 9.10
CA PRO A 237 15.77 5.48 7.97
C PRO A 237 15.51 4.31 7.01
N HIS A 238 14.78 3.29 7.44
CA HIS A 238 14.44 2.11 6.63
C HIS A 238 13.08 2.22 5.91
N ASP A 239 12.29 3.25 6.23
CA ASP A 239 11.00 3.46 5.55
C ASP A 239 11.23 3.95 4.11
N VAL A 240 10.67 3.25 3.14
CA VAL A 240 10.81 3.59 1.71
C VAL A 240 9.62 4.42 1.26
N PRO A 241 9.81 5.67 0.81
CA PRO A 241 8.70 6.48 0.30
C PRO A 241 8.18 5.93 -1.03
N LEU A 242 6.89 6.18 -1.30
CA LEU A 242 6.29 5.84 -2.58
C LEU A 242 6.50 6.96 -3.61
N PRO A 243 6.85 6.63 -4.84
CA PRO A 243 6.99 7.63 -5.91
C PRO A 243 5.63 8.24 -6.31
N ARG A 244 4.53 7.52 -6.06
CA ARG A 244 3.17 7.94 -6.40
C ARG A 244 2.14 7.31 -5.48
N VAL A 245 1.10 8.10 -5.13
CA VAL A 245 -0.12 7.61 -4.48
C VAL A 245 -1.33 8.07 -5.31
N VAL A 246 -2.19 7.13 -5.65
CA VAL A 246 -3.50 7.40 -6.26
C VAL A 246 -4.53 7.42 -5.14
N SER A 247 -5.14 8.58 -4.90
CA SER A 247 -6.16 8.74 -3.85
C SER A 247 -7.48 9.26 -4.40
N GLY A 248 -8.56 9.11 -3.64
CA GLY A 248 -9.91 9.54 -4.04
C GLY A 248 -10.90 9.66 -2.89
#